data_0455fa1620ac275a01d9f4b2b40b52ee
#
_entry.id   0455fa1620ac275a01d9f4b2b40b52ee
#
_cell.length_a   1.000
_cell.length_b   1.000
_cell.length_c   1.000
_cell.angle_alpha   90.00
_cell.angle_beta   90.00
_cell.angle_gamma   90.00
#
_symmetry.space_group_name_H-M   'P 1'
#
loop_
_entity.id
_entity.type
_entity.pdbx_description
1 polymer ?
#
loop_
_entity_poly.entity_id
_entity_poly.type
_entity_poly.pdbx_seq_one_letter_code
_entity_poly.pdbx_strand_id
1 'polypeptide(L)'
;MQRIFEAVGRFVLTHLANIGRITLLYGETARQVIQRLRVRSIVYQMAHLGADSLLIVGLTLLFTGIVLTLQIAHEFIRYGAQSTIGAVIAIGIGRELGPVLVGVVCAGRVGAAITAEVSTMKVTEQIDALRVMGVSPVNYLIVPRMLACMVVVPILTVFGDVIGVLGGYLTAVHYSGISPYTFTHSITQFAEIYDMTGGLIKAIFFGNVIAVLGCHYGLNAPSGAEGVGKATMQTVVTSIIVIFILNAVLTFFLF
;
A
#
# COMPACT_ATOMS: atom_id res chain seq x y z
N MET A 1 32.47 -14.40 -23.03
CA MET A 1 31.64 -15.18 -22.10
C MET A 1 31.92 -14.81 -20.62
N GLN A 2 33.15 -14.75 -20.13
CA GLN A 2 33.44 -14.40 -18.72
C GLN A 2 32.83 -13.06 -18.26
N ARG A 3 32.92 -11.99 -19.07
CA ARG A 3 32.32 -10.68 -18.71
C ARG A 3 30.80 -10.69 -18.51
N ILE A 4 30.08 -11.58 -19.24
CA ILE A 4 28.62 -11.72 -19.10
C ILE A 4 28.31 -12.44 -17.76
N PHE A 5 29.04 -13.51 -17.45
CA PHE A 5 28.87 -14.23 -16.18
C PHE A 5 29.23 -13.36 -14.97
N GLU A 6 30.25 -12.53 -15.07
CA GLU A 6 30.61 -11.57 -14.02
C GLU A 6 29.54 -10.49 -13.85
N ALA A 7 28.98 -9.98 -14.95
CA ALA A 7 27.89 -8.99 -14.89
C ALA A 7 26.62 -9.56 -14.27
N VAL A 8 26.22 -10.76 -14.68
CA VAL A 8 25.06 -11.47 -14.12
C VAL A 8 25.30 -11.82 -12.64
N GLY A 9 26.48 -12.35 -12.30
CA GLY A 9 26.84 -12.66 -10.92
C GLY A 9 26.81 -11.43 -10.02
N ARG A 10 27.38 -10.31 -10.46
CA ARG A 10 27.35 -9.04 -9.74
C ARG A 10 25.95 -8.49 -9.57
N PHE A 11 25.11 -8.58 -10.60
CA PHE A 11 23.70 -8.20 -10.54
C PHE A 11 22.94 -9.03 -9.48
N VAL A 12 23.05 -10.34 -9.52
CA VAL A 12 22.40 -11.26 -8.56
C VAL A 12 22.86 -11.01 -7.14
N LEU A 13 24.19 -10.92 -6.92
CA LEU A 13 24.74 -10.68 -5.58
C LEU A 13 24.32 -9.33 -5.01
N THR A 14 24.24 -8.28 -5.84
CA THR A 14 23.79 -6.95 -5.40
C THR A 14 22.31 -6.99 -4.96
N HIS A 15 21.45 -7.69 -5.71
CA HIS A 15 20.04 -7.82 -5.35
C HIS A 15 19.84 -8.67 -4.09
N LEU A 16 20.56 -9.79 -3.97
CA LEU A 16 20.54 -10.62 -2.76
C LEU A 16 21.04 -9.86 -1.52
N ALA A 17 22.10 -9.07 -1.66
CA ALA A 17 22.60 -8.23 -0.58
C ALA A 17 21.59 -7.15 -0.17
N ASN A 18 20.85 -6.58 -1.13
CA ASN A 18 19.78 -5.61 -0.82
C ASN A 18 18.62 -6.27 -0.08
N ILE A 19 18.15 -7.43 -0.54
CA ILE A 19 17.12 -8.21 0.15
C ILE A 19 17.56 -8.56 1.58
N GLY A 20 18.81 -9.02 1.75
CA GLY A 20 19.37 -9.31 3.07
C GLY A 20 19.37 -8.09 4.00
N ARG A 21 19.75 -6.90 3.49
CA ARG A 21 19.72 -5.65 4.27
C ARG A 21 18.30 -5.23 4.66
N ILE A 22 17.33 -5.39 3.77
CA ILE A 22 15.93 -5.10 4.05
C ILE A 22 15.39 -6.06 5.12
N THR A 23 15.70 -7.35 5.01
CA THR A 23 15.27 -8.37 6.00
C THR A 23 15.89 -8.11 7.37
N LEU A 24 17.17 -7.76 7.44
CA LEU A 24 17.84 -7.39 8.70
C LEU A 24 17.23 -6.13 9.32
N LEU A 25 16.96 -5.11 8.51
CA LEU A 25 16.30 -3.89 8.97
C LEU A 25 14.89 -4.19 9.51
N TYR A 26 14.14 -5.06 8.83
CA TYR A 26 12.83 -5.49 9.28
C TYR A 26 12.91 -6.23 10.62
N GLY A 27 13.83 -7.17 10.75
CA GLY A 27 14.06 -7.92 12.00
C GLY A 27 14.46 -7.01 13.16
N GLU A 28 15.34 -6.04 12.93
CA GLU A 28 15.73 -5.05 13.91
C GLU A 28 14.54 -4.16 14.31
N THR A 29 13.76 -3.70 13.33
CA THR A 29 12.56 -2.89 13.56
C THR A 29 11.54 -3.65 14.39
N ALA A 30 11.23 -4.90 14.04
CA ALA A 30 10.30 -5.75 14.79
C ALA A 30 10.75 -5.97 16.24
N ARG A 31 12.05 -6.16 16.46
CA ARG A 31 12.61 -6.28 17.82
C ARG A 31 12.49 -4.99 18.62
N GLN A 32 12.65 -3.84 18.00
CA GLN A 32 12.60 -2.53 18.67
C GLN A 32 11.17 -2.03 18.91
N VAL A 33 10.16 -2.51 18.19
CA VAL A 33 8.73 -2.22 18.46
C VAL A 33 8.36 -2.57 19.90
N ILE A 34 8.95 -3.65 20.46
CA ILE A 34 8.63 -4.14 21.81
C ILE A 34 9.22 -3.26 22.92
N GLN A 35 10.26 -2.45 22.64
CA GLN A 35 11.03 -1.79 23.67
C GLN A 35 10.44 -0.46 24.16
N ARG A 36 10.09 0.48 23.28
CA ARG A 36 9.47 1.78 23.63
C ARG A 36 8.68 2.35 22.47
N LEU A 37 7.35 2.33 22.58
CA LEU A 37 6.46 2.96 21.61
C LEU A 37 6.34 4.47 21.85
N ARG A 38 6.65 5.27 20.84
CA ARG A 38 6.45 6.73 20.86
C ARG A 38 5.08 7.08 20.26
N VAL A 39 4.01 6.86 21.01
CA VAL A 39 2.61 7.02 20.55
C VAL A 39 2.38 8.38 19.90
N ARG A 40 2.90 9.47 20.48
CA ARG A 40 2.75 10.82 19.89
C ARG A 40 3.34 10.91 18.48
N SER A 41 4.49 10.28 18.24
CA SER A 41 5.13 10.26 16.92
C SER A 41 4.32 9.42 15.93
N ILE A 42 3.76 8.29 16.37
CA ILE A 42 2.91 7.42 15.54
C ILE A 42 1.65 8.20 15.10
N VAL A 43 0.95 8.83 16.04
CA VAL A 43 -0.27 9.61 15.74
C VAL A 43 0.03 10.78 14.80
N TYR A 44 1.14 11.46 14.97
CA TYR A 44 1.57 12.52 14.07
C TYR A 44 1.78 12.01 12.64
N GLN A 45 2.51 10.89 12.50
CA GLN A 45 2.73 10.26 11.21
C GLN A 45 1.41 9.75 10.58
N MET A 46 0.51 9.19 11.38
CA MET A 46 -0.81 8.77 10.90
C MET A 46 -1.61 9.95 10.33
N ALA A 47 -1.65 11.07 11.03
CA ALA A 47 -2.37 12.25 10.58
C ALA A 47 -1.79 12.81 9.28
N HIS A 48 -0.47 12.96 9.20
CA HIS A 48 0.20 13.54 8.03
C HIS A 48 0.12 12.61 6.81
N LEU A 49 0.43 11.32 6.96
CA LEU A 49 0.43 10.39 5.84
C LEU A 49 -1.00 10.02 5.39
N GLY A 50 -1.96 9.96 6.32
CA GLY A 50 -3.34 9.58 6.06
C GLY A 50 -4.15 10.69 5.41
N ALA A 51 -4.26 11.84 6.09
CA ALA A 51 -5.13 12.94 5.64
C ALA A 51 -4.81 13.40 4.22
N ASP A 52 -3.53 13.55 3.96
CA ASP A 52 -3.07 13.97 2.65
C ASP A 52 -3.30 12.92 1.54
N SER A 53 -3.57 11.65 1.85
CA SER A 53 -3.80 10.58 0.87
C SER A 53 -5.28 10.34 0.57
N LEU A 54 -6.20 10.86 1.39
CA LEU A 54 -7.63 10.61 1.28
C LEU A 54 -8.20 10.97 -0.09
N LEU A 55 -7.87 12.16 -0.60
CA LEU A 55 -8.43 12.66 -1.86
C LEU A 55 -8.03 11.75 -3.04
N ILE A 56 -6.75 11.44 -3.16
CA ILE A 56 -6.25 10.63 -4.28
C ILE A 56 -6.75 9.18 -4.21
N VAL A 57 -6.81 8.60 -3.02
CA VAL A 57 -7.38 7.26 -2.80
C VAL A 57 -8.86 7.26 -3.15
N GLY A 58 -9.63 8.24 -2.65
CA GLY A 58 -11.06 8.36 -2.93
C GLY A 58 -11.36 8.48 -4.43
N LEU A 59 -10.65 9.38 -5.13
CA LEU A 59 -10.82 9.54 -6.58
C LEU A 59 -10.43 8.28 -7.35
N THR A 60 -9.33 7.64 -6.99
CA THR A 60 -8.88 6.41 -7.65
C THR A 60 -9.92 5.31 -7.53
N LEU A 61 -10.42 5.05 -6.32
CA LEU A 61 -11.42 3.99 -6.10
C LEU A 61 -12.79 4.35 -6.68
N LEU A 62 -13.20 5.63 -6.62
CA LEU A 62 -14.44 6.11 -7.24
C LEU A 62 -14.46 5.77 -8.75
N PHE A 63 -13.44 6.22 -9.48
CA PHE A 63 -13.37 5.96 -10.92
C PHE A 63 -13.18 4.48 -11.24
N THR A 64 -12.46 3.74 -10.41
CA THR A 64 -12.35 2.28 -10.55
C THR A 64 -13.72 1.61 -10.42
N GLY A 65 -14.52 1.97 -9.41
CA GLY A 65 -15.87 1.46 -9.23
C GLY A 65 -16.80 1.79 -10.39
N ILE A 66 -16.74 3.03 -10.91
CA ILE A 66 -17.50 3.46 -12.08
C ILE A 66 -17.12 2.61 -13.30
N VAL A 67 -15.84 2.52 -13.65
CA VAL A 67 -15.36 1.81 -14.85
C VAL A 67 -15.64 0.31 -14.74
N LEU A 68 -15.38 -0.28 -13.57
CA LEU A 68 -15.64 -1.70 -13.33
C LEU A 68 -17.13 -2.02 -13.55
N THR A 69 -18.02 -1.18 -13.03
CA THR A 69 -19.47 -1.36 -13.18
C THR A 69 -19.90 -1.23 -14.64
N LEU A 70 -19.38 -0.24 -15.38
CA LEU A 70 -19.70 -0.08 -16.80
C LEU A 70 -19.35 -1.33 -17.62
N GLN A 71 -18.20 -1.94 -17.33
CA GLN A 71 -17.77 -3.15 -18.03
C GLN A 71 -18.57 -4.39 -17.64
N ILE A 72 -18.76 -4.61 -16.34
CA ILE A 72 -19.42 -5.81 -15.83
C ILE A 72 -20.93 -5.75 -16.09
N ALA A 73 -21.59 -4.62 -15.90
CA ALA A 73 -23.04 -4.50 -16.02
C ALA A 73 -23.52 -4.86 -17.43
N HIS A 74 -22.81 -4.41 -18.47
CA HIS A 74 -23.19 -4.72 -19.85
C HIS A 74 -23.25 -6.23 -20.11
N GLU A 75 -22.22 -6.96 -19.70
CA GLU A 75 -22.15 -8.41 -19.92
C GLU A 75 -23.16 -9.18 -19.04
N PHE A 76 -23.28 -8.79 -17.76
CA PHE A 76 -24.19 -9.47 -16.84
C PHE A 76 -25.66 -9.26 -17.20
N ILE A 77 -26.04 -8.08 -17.71
CA ILE A 77 -27.39 -7.84 -18.24
C ILE A 77 -27.67 -8.75 -19.44
N ARG A 78 -26.70 -8.89 -20.36
CA ARG A 78 -26.80 -9.76 -21.53
C ARG A 78 -27.01 -11.24 -21.17
N TYR A 79 -26.40 -11.69 -20.07
CA TYR A 79 -26.56 -13.07 -19.58
C TYR A 79 -27.72 -13.24 -18.58
N GLY A 80 -28.53 -12.22 -18.33
CA GLY A 80 -29.64 -12.29 -17.39
C GLY A 80 -29.23 -12.34 -15.90
N ALA A 81 -27.98 -12.03 -15.58
CA ALA A 81 -27.41 -12.12 -14.22
C ALA A 81 -27.37 -10.76 -13.48
N GLN A 82 -28.37 -9.89 -13.75
CA GLN A 82 -28.44 -8.53 -13.17
C GLN A 82 -28.47 -8.53 -11.64
N SER A 83 -29.03 -9.58 -11.04
CA SER A 83 -29.19 -9.72 -9.59
C SER A 83 -27.90 -9.95 -8.82
N THR A 84 -26.77 -10.18 -9.50
CA THR A 84 -25.46 -10.45 -8.84
C THR A 84 -24.44 -9.32 -9.00
N ILE A 85 -24.75 -8.29 -9.79
CA ILE A 85 -23.79 -7.22 -10.14
C ILE A 85 -23.26 -6.50 -8.91
N GLY A 86 -24.14 -6.13 -7.97
CA GLY A 86 -23.72 -5.43 -6.75
C GLY A 86 -22.72 -6.24 -5.92
N ALA A 87 -22.97 -7.54 -5.78
CA ALA A 87 -22.08 -8.44 -5.05
C ALA A 87 -20.71 -8.57 -5.73
N VAL A 88 -20.69 -8.78 -7.04
CA VAL A 88 -19.44 -8.92 -7.82
C VAL A 88 -18.57 -7.66 -7.69
N ILE A 89 -19.18 -6.48 -7.74
CA ILE A 89 -18.48 -5.21 -7.57
C ILE A 89 -17.94 -5.06 -6.14
N ALA A 90 -18.79 -5.30 -5.13
CA ALA A 90 -18.39 -5.15 -3.73
C ALA A 90 -17.30 -6.14 -3.33
N ILE A 91 -17.41 -7.41 -3.73
CA ILE A 91 -16.42 -8.46 -3.47
C ILE A 91 -15.12 -8.15 -4.25
N GLY A 92 -15.22 -7.79 -5.53
CA GLY A 92 -14.05 -7.48 -6.36
C GLY A 92 -13.25 -6.28 -5.84
N ILE A 93 -13.94 -5.24 -5.36
CA ILE A 93 -13.31 -4.09 -4.72
C ILE A 93 -12.72 -4.51 -3.36
N GLY A 94 -13.51 -5.06 -2.46
CA GLY A 94 -13.08 -5.35 -1.09
C GLY A 94 -11.98 -6.39 -0.96
N ARG A 95 -12.00 -7.45 -1.79
CA ARG A 95 -10.96 -8.51 -1.77
C ARG A 95 -9.65 -8.11 -2.42
N GLU A 96 -9.71 -7.45 -3.59
CA GLU A 96 -8.56 -7.33 -4.47
C GLU A 96 -8.27 -5.88 -4.86
N LEU A 97 -9.19 -5.23 -5.57
CA LEU A 97 -8.92 -3.94 -6.20
C LEU A 97 -8.67 -2.84 -5.17
N GLY A 98 -9.46 -2.79 -4.10
CA GLY A 98 -9.30 -1.79 -3.06
C GLY A 98 -7.93 -1.85 -2.39
N PRO A 99 -7.58 -2.97 -1.73
CA PRO A 99 -6.28 -3.10 -1.07
C PRO A 99 -5.09 -2.85 -2.01
N VAL A 100 -5.12 -3.41 -3.22
CA VAL A 100 -4.01 -3.28 -4.19
C VAL A 100 -3.88 -1.86 -4.69
N LEU A 101 -4.98 -1.22 -5.13
CA LEU A 101 -4.92 0.15 -5.66
C LEU A 101 -4.54 1.15 -4.58
N VAL A 102 -5.10 1.01 -3.37
CA VAL A 102 -4.68 1.83 -2.23
C VAL A 102 -3.20 1.60 -1.91
N GLY A 103 -2.73 0.36 -1.93
CA GLY A 103 -1.32 0.03 -1.75
C GLY A 103 -0.42 0.71 -2.78
N VAL A 104 -0.78 0.66 -4.07
CA VAL A 104 -0.02 1.29 -5.16
C VAL A 104 -0.02 2.81 -5.02
N VAL A 105 -1.17 3.43 -4.75
CA VAL A 105 -1.28 4.88 -4.52
C VAL A 105 -0.45 5.31 -3.31
N CYS A 106 -0.53 4.55 -2.20
CA CYS A 106 0.27 4.81 -1.00
C CYS A 106 1.77 4.57 -1.25
N ALA A 107 2.17 3.59 -2.06
CA ALA A 107 3.57 3.42 -2.44
C ALA A 107 4.12 4.65 -3.15
N GLY A 108 3.34 5.20 -4.11
CA GLY A 108 3.72 6.41 -4.85
C GLY A 108 3.75 7.67 -4.01
N ARG A 109 2.85 7.81 -3.02
CA ARG A 109 2.74 9.04 -2.22
C ARG A 109 3.40 8.92 -0.85
N VAL A 110 2.96 7.95 -0.04
CA VAL A 110 3.45 7.77 1.33
C VAL A 110 4.88 7.24 1.32
N GLY A 111 5.16 6.22 0.49
CA GLY A 111 6.50 5.67 0.33
C GLY A 111 7.51 6.69 -0.16
N ALA A 112 7.12 7.49 -1.17
CA ALA A 112 7.95 8.58 -1.68
C ALA A 112 8.22 9.66 -0.62
N ALA A 113 7.18 10.09 0.12
CA ALA A 113 7.32 11.10 1.18
C ALA A 113 8.26 10.62 2.31
N ILE A 114 8.08 9.40 2.79
CA ILE A 114 8.95 8.79 3.82
C ILE A 114 10.41 8.76 3.33
N THR A 115 10.61 8.33 2.07
CA THR A 115 11.97 8.24 1.51
C THR A 115 12.62 9.61 1.39
N ALA A 116 11.88 10.58 0.87
CA ALA A 116 12.40 11.95 0.71
C ALA A 116 12.77 12.58 2.06
N GLU A 117 11.92 12.40 3.09
CA GLU A 117 12.17 12.92 4.43
C GLU A 117 13.41 12.26 5.06
N VAL A 118 13.48 10.92 5.05
CA VAL A 118 14.61 10.18 5.63
C VAL A 118 15.91 10.44 4.86
N SER A 119 15.86 10.53 3.54
CA SER A 119 17.02 10.88 2.71
C SER A 119 17.52 12.28 3.02
N THR A 120 16.62 13.26 3.17
CA THR A 120 16.98 14.62 3.56
C THR A 120 17.66 14.66 4.92
N MET A 121 17.10 13.93 5.90
CA MET A 121 17.72 13.81 7.23
C MET A 121 19.12 13.17 7.17
N LYS A 122 19.33 12.25 6.24
CA LYS A 122 20.67 11.64 6.02
C LYS A 122 21.65 12.63 5.42
N VAL A 123 21.26 13.31 4.34
CA VAL A 123 22.12 14.28 3.64
C VAL A 123 22.50 15.46 4.53
N THR A 124 21.63 15.86 5.46
CA THR A 124 21.88 16.91 6.45
C THR A 124 22.51 16.41 7.74
N GLU A 125 23.02 15.16 7.76
CA GLU A 125 23.73 14.54 8.91
C GLU A 125 22.91 14.41 10.20
N GLN A 126 21.58 14.63 10.14
CA GLN A 126 20.71 14.51 11.31
C GLN A 126 20.67 13.07 11.86
N ILE A 127 20.80 12.06 10.99
CA ILE A 127 20.84 10.65 11.38
C ILE A 127 22.13 10.34 12.16
N ASP A 128 23.24 10.92 11.77
CA ASP A 128 24.51 10.73 12.46
C ASP A 128 24.53 11.48 13.80
N ALA A 129 23.92 12.66 13.86
CA ALA A 129 23.70 13.35 15.13
C ALA A 129 22.86 12.52 16.12
N LEU A 130 21.81 11.82 15.66
CA LEU A 130 21.03 10.89 16.50
C LEU A 130 21.92 9.75 17.06
N ARG A 131 22.81 9.18 16.25
CA ARG A 131 23.73 8.13 16.66
C ARG A 131 24.71 8.62 17.72
N VAL A 132 25.28 9.81 17.53
CA VAL A 132 26.19 10.43 18.52
C VAL A 132 25.50 10.69 19.86
N MET A 133 24.23 11.04 19.82
CA MET A 133 23.39 11.20 21.03
C MET A 133 22.94 9.85 21.65
N GLY A 134 23.39 8.71 21.14
CA GLY A 134 23.00 7.38 21.64
C GLY A 134 21.56 6.98 21.33
N VAL A 135 20.90 7.68 20.40
CA VAL A 135 19.54 7.37 19.97
C VAL A 135 19.56 6.46 18.74
N SER A 136 18.89 5.29 18.84
CA SER A 136 18.77 4.40 17.67
C SER A 136 17.91 5.05 16.57
N PRO A 137 18.44 5.27 15.36
CA PRO A 137 17.67 5.79 14.23
C PRO A 137 16.50 4.88 13.88
N VAL A 138 16.63 3.57 14.05
CA VAL A 138 15.57 2.59 13.77
C VAL A 138 14.37 2.83 14.69
N ASN A 139 14.61 2.94 15.99
CA ASN A 139 13.54 3.19 16.95
C ASN A 139 12.91 4.59 16.78
N TYR A 140 13.73 5.57 16.44
CA TYR A 140 13.28 6.96 16.33
C TYR A 140 12.52 7.25 15.05
N LEU A 141 12.99 6.72 13.91
CA LEU A 141 12.46 7.05 12.57
C LEU A 141 11.60 5.94 11.99
N ILE A 142 12.03 4.66 12.07
CA ILE A 142 11.42 3.58 11.31
C ILE A 142 10.20 3.03 12.03
N VAL A 143 10.32 2.70 13.32
CA VAL A 143 9.23 2.10 14.10
C VAL A 143 7.95 2.94 14.06
N PRO A 144 7.96 4.27 14.31
CA PRO A 144 6.74 5.06 14.25
C PRO A 144 6.10 5.12 12.86
N ARG A 145 6.91 5.18 11.79
CA ARG A 145 6.42 5.22 10.42
C ARG A 145 5.81 3.88 10.00
N MET A 146 6.46 2.77 10.37
CA MET A 146 5.97 1.43 10.10
C MET A 146 4.60 1.20 10.75
N LEU A 147 4.48 1.48 12.05
CA LEU A 147 3.22 1.32 12.78
C LEU A 147 2.13 2.26 12.27
N ALA A 148 2.49 3.50 11.93
CA ALA A 148 1.55 4.44 11.33
C ALA A 148 1.00 3.92 10.00
N CYS A 149 1.85 3.42 9.09
CA CYS A 149 1.42 2.88 7.81
C CYS A 149 0.59 1.60 7.95
N MET A 150 0.91 0.72 8.91
CA MET A 150 0.13 -0.49 9.19
C MET A 150 -1.31 -0.18 9.64
N VAL A 151 -1.56 1.00 10.17
CA VAL A 151 -2.91 1.45 10.57
C VAL A 151 -3.56 2.33 9.51
N VAL A 152 -2.81 3.25 8.93
CA VAL A 152 -3.34 4.23 7.95
C VAL A 152 -3.76 3.56 6.65
N VAL A 153 -2.95 2.63 6.12
CA VAL A 153 -3.26 2.00 4.82
C VAL A 153 -4.56 1.19 4.88
N PRO A 154 -4.84 0.35 5.89
CA PRO A 154 -6.16 -0.26 6.05
C PRO A 154 -7.31 0.74 6.20
N ILE A 155 -7.14 1.82 6.95
CA ILE A 155 -8.17 2.86 7.09
C ILE A 155 -8.47 3.50 5.74
N LEU A 156 -7.44 3.83 4.96
CA LEU A 156 -7.59 4.35 3.60
C LEU A 156 -8.24 3.32 2.67
N THR A 157 -8.00 2.03 2.88
CA THR A 157 -8.64 0.95 2.12
C THR A 157 -10.13 0.90 2.40
N VAL A 158 -10.54 0.90 3.68
CA VAL A 158 -11.99 0.96 4.02
C VAL A 158 -12.66 2.18 3.39
N PHE A 159 -12.03 3.35 3.51
CA PHE A 159 -12.55 4.58 2.92
C PHE A 159 -12.65 4.47 1.39
N GLY A 160 -11.62 3.95 0.74
CA GLY A 160 -11.59 3.74 -0.70
C GLY A 160 -12.64 2.73 -1.18
N ASP A 161 -12.78 1.60 -0.47
CA ASP A 161 -13.75 0.55 -0.80
C ASP A 161 -15.19 1.08 -0.76
N VAL A 162 -15.53 1.84 0.29
CA VAL A 162 -16.85 2.48 0.40
C VAL A 162 -17.10 3.43 -0.77
N ILE A 163 -16.13 4.27 -1.12
CA ILE A 163 -16.25 5.21 -2.25
C ILE A 163 -16.31 4.46 -3.59
N GLY A 164 -15.52 3.40 -3.75
CA GLY A 164 -15.51 2.58 -4.96
C GLY A 164 -16.84 1.87 -5.19
N VAL A 165 -17.39 1.25 -4.15
CA VAL A 165 -18.72 0.62 -4.22
C VAL A 165 -19.81 1.66 -4.47
N LEU A 166 -19.72 2.86 -3.87
CA LEU A 166 -20.63 3.98 -4.12
C LEU A 166 -20.57 4.41 -5.59
N GLY A 167 -19.38 4.56 -6.18
CA GLY A 167 -19.21 4.85 -7.60
C GLY A 167 -19.83 3.78 -8.49
N GLY A 168 -19.64 2.52 -8.14
CA GLY A 168 -20.31 1.39 -8.80
C GLY A 168 -21.82 1.42 -8.69
N TYR A 169 -22.36 1.69 -7.51
CA TYR A 169 -23.79 1.85 -7.28
C TYR A 169 -24.40 2.96 -8.13
N LEU A 170 -23.82 4.15 -8.13
CA LEU A 170 -24.30 5.28 -8.93
C LEU A 170 -24.36 4.92 -10.42
N THR A 171 -23.35 4.26 -10.91
CA THR A 171 -23.28 3.83 -12.32
C THR A 171 -24.29 2.73 -12.63
N ALA A 172 -24.43 1.74 -11.77
CA ALA A 172 -25.39 0.65 -11.95
C ALA A 172 -26.84 1.17 -12.03
N VAL A 173 -27.21 2.09 -11.14
CA VAL A 173 -28.56 2.62 -11.06
C VAL A 173 -28.86 3.62 -12.19
N HIS A 174 -27.99 4.61 -12.41
CA HIS A 174 -28.31 5.71 -13.32
C HIS A 174 -27.97 5.40 -14.78
N TYR A 175 -26.94 4.59 -15.03
CA TYR A 175 -26.52 4.29 -16.39
C TYR A 175 -27.00 2.92 -16.87
N SER A 176 -26.92 1.88 -16.02
CA SER A 176 -27.28 0.51 -16.43
C SER A 176 -28.74 0.15 -16.12
N GLY A 177 -29.52 1.04 -15.49
CA GLY A 177 -30.94 0.84 -15.22
C GLY A 177 -31.23 -0.26 -14.18
N ILE A 178 -30.26 -0.63 -13.35
CA ILE A 178 -30.42 -1.64 -12.32
C ILE A 178 -31.17 -1.04 -11.11
N SER A 179 -32.18 -1.75 -10.59
CA SER A 179 -32.89 -1.29 -9.41
C SER A 179 -31.97 -1.10 -8.21
N PRO A 180 -32.07 0.01 -7.46
CA PRO A 180 -31.35 0.21 -6.20
C PRO A 180 -31.46 -0.96 -5.24
N TYR A 181 -32.67 -1.51 -5.13
CA TYR A 181 -32.95 -2.68 -4.30
C TYR A 181 -32.17 -3.91 -4.77
N THR A 182 -32.15 -4.19 -6.07
CA THR A 182 -31.43 -5.35 -6.63
C THR A 182 -29.94 -5.25 -6.35
N PHE A 183 -29.33 -4.06 -6.52
CA PHE A 183 -27.92 -3.85 -6.26
C PHE A 183 -27.56 -4.06 -4.78
N THR A 184 -28.27 -3.41 -3.87
CA THR A 184 -27.99 -3.51 -2.43
C THR A 184 -28.31 -4.90 -1.88
N HIS A 185 -29.42 -5.52 -2.32
CA HIS A 185 -29.80 -6.86 -1.89
C HIS A 185 -28.77 -7.91 -2.31
N SER A 186 -28.19 -7.78 -3.51
CA SER A 186 -27.12 -8.70 -3.95
C SER A 186 -25.88 -8.61 -3.05
N ILE A 187 -25.50 -7.42 -2.61
CA ILE A 187 -24.36 -7.27 -1.67
C ILE A 187 -24.66 -7.99 -0.36
N THR A 188 -25.83 -7.75 0.24
CA THR A 188 -26.21 -8.38 1.52
C THR A 188 -26.37 -9.90 1.43
N GLN A 189 -26.70 -10.42 0.25
CA GLN A 189 -26.91 -11.84 0.03
C GLN A 189 -25.61 -12.62 -0.23
N PHE A 190 -24.66 -12.04 -0.93
CA PHE A 190 -23.46 -12.76 -1.42
C PHE A 190 -22.13 -12.26 -0.87
N ALA A 191 -22.05 -11.01 -0.38
CA ALA A 191 -20.82 -10.52 0.20
C ALA A 191 -20.69 -10.95 1.66
N GLU A 192 -19.57 -11.58 1.98
CA GLU A 192 -19.26 -12.02 3.33
C GLU A 192 -18.34 -11.01 4.04
N ILE A 193 -18.41 -10.98 5.38
CA ILE A 193 -17.49 -10.15 6.18
C ILE A 193 -16.05 -10.56 5.93
N TYR A 194 -15.82 -11.82 5.59
CA TYR A 194 -14.50 -12.34 5.27
C TYR A 194 -13.86 -11.68 4.04
N ASP A 195 -14.66 -11.26 3.06
CA ASP A 195 -14.18 -10.57 1.86
C ASP A 195 -13.49 -9.25 2.20
N MET A 196 -14.12 -8.48 3.09
CA MET A 196 -13.57 -7.21 3.59
C MET A 196 -12.38 -7.42 4.52
N THR A 197 -12.47 -8.37 5.46
CA THR A 197 -11.39 -8.62 6.43
C THR A 197 -10.14 -9.16 5.76
N GLY A 198 -10.26 -10.03 4.76
CA GLY A 198 -9.14 -10.51 3.95
C GLY A 198 -8.42 -9.38 3.23
N GLY A 199 -9.19 -8.44 2.62
CA GLY A 199 -8.62 -7.24 2.01
C GLY A 199 -7.88 -6.34 3.01
N LEU A 200 -8.43 -6.15 4.21
CA LEU A 200 -7.78 -5.35 5.26
C LEU A 200 -6.48 -5.99 5.77
N ILE A 201 -6.44 -7.32 5.89
CA ILE A 201 -5.20 -8.03 6.23
C ILE A 201 -4.12 -7.74 5.18
N LYS A 202 -4.46 -7.84 3.87
CA LYS A 202 -3.53 -7.46 2.79
C LYS A 202 -3.03 -6.02 2.95
N ALA A 203 -3.94 -5.08 3.22
CA ALA A 203 -3.61 -3.66 3.40
C ALA A 203 -2.61 -3.41 4.54
N ILE A 204 -2.70 -4.16 5.66
CA ILE A 204 -1.73 -4.10 6.77
C ILE A 204 -0.33 -4.48 6.27
N PHE A 205 -0.22 -5.59 5.53
CA PHE A 205 1.06 -6.02 4.96
C PHE A 205 1.62 -5.02 3.95
N PHE A 206 0.77 -4.44 3.11
CA PHE A 206 1.20 -3.42 2.14
C PHE A 206 1.72 -2.16 2.83
N GLY A 207 1.01 -1.67 3.88
CA GLY A 207 1.46 -0.55 4.68
C GLY A 207 2.82 -0.79 5.35
N ASN A 208 3.03 -2.00 5.86
CA ASN A 208 4.31 -2.42 6.42
C ASN A 208 5.45 -2.35 5.37
N VAL A 209 5.25 -2.96 4.22
CA VAL A 209 6.23 -2.99 3.12
C VAL A 209 6.59 -1.58 2.67
N ILE A 210 5.60 -0.72 2.44
CA ILE A 210 5.80 0.67 2.01
C ILE A 210 6.70 1.43 2.99
N ALA A 211 6.41 1.32 4.29
CA ALA A 211 7.17 2.03 5.32
C ALA A 211 8.62 1.52 5.44
N VAL A 212 8.80 0.21 5.44
CA VAL A 212 10.15 -0.40 5.56
C VAL A 212 11.01 -0.09 4.36
N LEU A 213 10.47 -0.23 3.14
CA LEU A 213 11.19 0.09 1.91
C LEU A 213 11.49 1.59 1.80
N GLY A 214 10.53 2.45 2.18
CA GLY A 214 10.75 3.90 2.21
C GLY A 214 11.88 4.30 3.14
N CYS A 215 11.91 3.74 4.34
CA CYS A 215 13.00 3.97 5.28
C CYS A 215 14.33 3.35 4.81
N HIS A 216 14.30 2.14 4.24
CA HIS A 216 15.50 1.47 3.75
C HIS A 216 16.21 2.28 2.66
N TYR A 217 15.47 2.67 1.61
CA TYR A 217 16.05 3.46 0.54
C TYR A 217 16.42 4.87 1.00
N GLY A 218 15.64 5.46 1.91
CA GLY A 218 15.95 6.75 2.52
C GLY A 218 17.28 6.74 3.27
N LEU A 219 17.49 5.75 4.13
CA LEU A 219 18.75 5.56 4.88
C LEU A 219 19.94 5.27 3.98
N ASN A 220 19.75 4.71 2.79
CA ASN A 220 20.80 4.37 1.85
C ASN A 220 20.91 5.35 0.67
N ALA A 221 20.19 6.48 0.71
CA ALA A 221 20.22 7.46 -0.36
C ALA A 221 21.64 8.02 -0.59
N PRO A 222 22.06 8.19 -1.85
CA PRO A 222 23.28 8.93 -2.16
C PRO A 222 23.17 10.39 -1.73
N SER A 223 24.31 11.06 -1.57
CA SER A 223 24.35 12.47 -1.21
C SER A 223 23.80 13.37 -2.32
N GLY A 224 23.15 14.48 -1.93
CA GLY A 224 22.62 15.49 -2.83
C GLY A 224 21.17 15.24 -3.28
N ALA A 225 20.58 16.25 -3.92
CA ALA A 225 19.19 16.25 -4.36
C ALA A 225 18.87 15.13 -5.38
N GLU A 226 19.80 14.84 -6.28
CA GLU A 226 19.69 13.75 -7.25
C GLU A 226 19.61 12.38 -6.54
N GLY A 227 20.41 12.20 -5.47
CA GLY A 227 20.38 10.99 -4.64
C GLY A 227 19.03 10.77 -3.97
N VAL A 228 18.40 11.83 -3.44
CA VAL A 228 17.05 11.81 -2.87
C VAL A 228 16.03 11.39 -3.91
N GLY A 229 16.05 11.99 -5.10
CA GLY A 229 15.15 11.65 -6.20
C GLY A 229 15.29 10.20 -6.64
N LYS A 230 16.52 9.70 -6.79
CA LYS A 230 16.79 8.29 -7.16
C LYS A 230 16.30 7.30 -6.10
N ALA A 231 16.53 7.58 -4.82
CA ALA A 231 16.05 6.74 -3.73
C ALA A 231 14.51 6.69 -3.68
N THR A 232 13.87 7.83 -3.88
CA THR A 232 12.40 7.95 -3.93
C THR A 232 11.81 7.11 -5.06
N MET A 233 12.37 7.21 -6.27
CA MET A 233 11.94 6.39 -7.41
C MET A 233 12.13 4.90 -7.13
N GLN A 234 13.27 4.50 -6.56
CA GLN A 234 13.54 3.11 -6.20
C GLN A 234 12.53 2.58 -5.18
N THR A 235 12.17 3.39 -4.19
CA THR A 235 11.13 3.03 -3.21
C THR A 235 9.80 2.73 -3.89
N VAL A 236 9.33 3.63 -4.74
CA VAL A 236 8.03 3.49 -5.41
C VAL A 236 8.01 2.22 -6.26
N VAL A 237 9.00 2.05 -7.14
CA VAL A 237 9.06 0.89 -8.04
C VAL A 237 9.16 -0.42 -7.27
N THR A 238 10.05 -0.49 -6.28
CA THR A 238 10.22 -1.73 -5.50
C THR A 238 8.99 -2.02 -4.65
N SER A 239 8.36 -1.02 -4.05
CA SER A 239 7.15 -1.20 -3.26
C SER A 239 6.01 -1.74 -4.12
N ILE A 240 5.79 -1.20 -5.31
CA ILE A 240 4.75 -1.67 -6.23
C ILE A 240 4.99 -3.13 -6.62
N ILE A 241 6.22 -3.49 -6.99
CA ILE A 241 6.57 -4.88 -7.34
C ILE A 241 6.29 -5.82 -6.16
N VAL A 242 6.75 -5.46 -4.96
CA VAL A 242 6.55 -6.29 -3.76
C VAL A 242 5.08 -6.39 -3.39
N ILE A 243 4.28 -5.31 -3.53
CA ILE A 243 2.84 -5.33 -3.29
C ILE A 243 2.15 -6.33 -4.22
N PHE A 244 2.44 -6.33 -5.53
CA PHE A 244 1.85 -7.29 -6.47
C PHE A 244 2.22 -8.74 -6.15
N ILE A 245 3.49 -9.01 -5.82
CA ILE A 245 3.94 -10.35 -5.43
C ILE A 245 3.22 -10.77 -4.13
N LEU A 246 3.19 -9.89 -3.14
CA LEU A 246 2.54 -10.15 -1.86
C LEU A 246 1.04 -10.33 -2.01
N ASN A 247 0.40 -9.56 -2.90
CA ASN A 247 -1.01 -9.73 -3.21
C ASN A 247 -1.30 -11.13 -3.72
N ALA A 248 -0.54 -11.60 -4.72
CA ALA A 248 -0.73 -12.94 -5.28
C ALA A 248 -0.54 -14.03 -4.20
N VAL A 249 0.49 -13.89 -3.35
CA VAL A 249 0.73 -14.85 -2.25
C VAL A 249 -0.38 -14.81 -1.22
N LEU A 250 -0.78 -13.62 -0.75
CA LEU A 250 -1.83 -13.48 0.26
C LEU A 250 -3.20 -13.92 -0.26
N THR A 251 -3.51 -13.67 -1.54
CA THR A 251 -4.75 -14.17 -2.16
C THR A 251 -4.80 -15.68 -2.13
N PHE A 252 -3.71 -16.36 -2.47
CA PHE A 252 -3.63 -17.83 -2.44
C PHE A 252 -3.84 -18.42 -1.04
N PHE A 253 -3.40 -17.73 0.03
CA PHE A 253 -3.56 -18.21 1.40
C PHE A 253 -4.87 -17.79 2.07
N LEU A 254 -5.48 -16.68 1.62
CA LEU A 254 -6.68 -16.13 2.24
C LEU A 254 -7.97 -16.55 1.52
N PHE A 255 -7.90 -16.82 0.24
CA PHE A 255 -9.04 -17.16 -0.62
C PHE A 255 -8.75 -18.37 -1.48
#